data_b2ebe6ede121f95daeb2566bc4d31786
#
_entry.id   b2ebe6ede121f95daeb2566bc4d31786
#
_cell.length_a   1.000
_cell.length_b   1.000
_cell.length_c   1.000
_cell.angle_alpha   90.00
_cell.angle_beta   90.00
_cell.angle_gamma   90.00
#
_symmetry.space_group_name_H-M   'P 1'
#
loop_
_entity.id
_entity.type
_entity.pdbx_description
1 polymer ?
#
loop_
_entity_poly.entity_id
_entity_poly.type
_entity_poly.pdbx_seq_one_letter_code
_entity_poly.pdbx_strand_id
1 'polypeptide(L)'
;MDRTILTSKDMQMILAGLRSLDSVSGSRYYSQLMEKIQTGSSEFISGRDSMLIDLSSWYKGSLAPKIEVIQSAIENRRIIRFKYYAPSGESNRRVEPYYLVFRWSSWYVWGWCLERKDYRLFKLNRMDCVVETDRGFLCRDVPMPDLSNEKIFPGGIKVKALFTPDVKWRLVEEFGANCFTETDDGRLL
;
A
#
# COMPACT_ATOMS: atom_id res chain seq x y z
N MET A 1 -25.84 -10.74 25.64
CA MET A 1 -24.91 -10.11 24.64
C MET A 1 -23.84 -9.39 25.45
N ASP A 2 -22.68 -9.99 25.60
CA ASP A 2 -21.55 -9.35 26.28
C ASP A 2 -21.08 -8.17 25.40
N ARG A 3 -21.23 -6.96 25.92
CA ARG A 3 -20.62 -5.78 25.34
C ARG A 3 -19.11 -5.86 25.62
N THR A 4 -18.32 -6.19 24.61
CA THR A 4 -16.86 -6.06 24.70
C THR A 4 -16.53 -4.58 24.85
N ILE A 5 -16.17 -4.15 26.04
CA ILE A 5 -15.75 -2.78 26.33
C ILE A 5 -14.28 -2.68 25.96
N LEU A 6 -13.93 -1.81 25.02
CA LEU A 6 -12.54 -1.53 24.66
C LEU A 6 -11.81 -0.89 25.84
N THR A 7 -10.61 -1.37 26.14
CA THR A 7 -9.75 -0.77 27.17
C THR A 7 -9.05 0.48 26.62
N SER A 8 -8.49 1.32 27.50
CA SER A 8 -7.66 2.47 27.08
C SER A 8 -6.51 2.05 26.17
N LYS A 9 -5.90 0.89 26.44
CA LYS A 9 -4.81 0.35 25.62
C LYS A 9 -5.30 -0.06 24.22
N ASP A 10 -6.47 -0.68 24.14
CA ASP A 10 -7.06 -1.06 22.85
C ASP A 10 -7.36 0.18 22.02
N MET A 11 -7.90 1.23 22.65
CA MET A 11 -8.19 2.50 21.98
C MET A 11 -6.92 3.19 21.47
N GLN A 12 -5.84 3.21 22.27
CA GLN A 12 -4.54 3.75 21.84
C GLN A 12 -3.97 2.99 20.64
N MET A 13 -4.06 1.65 20.64
CA MET A 13 -3.61 0.83 19.52
C MET A 13 -4.44 1.09 18.25
N ILE A 14 -5.76 1.25 18.38
CA ILE A 14 -6.64 1.61 17.26
C ILE A 14 -6.25 2.97 16.67
N LEU A 15 -6.06 3.98 17.54
CA LEU A 15 -5.66 5.33 17.10
C LEU A 15 -4.27 5.32 16.44
N ALA A 16 -3.31 4.56 16.97
CA ALA A 16 -1.98 4.42 16.36
C ALA A 16 -2.08 3.78 14.97
N GLY A 17 -2.91 2.75 14.81
CA GLY A 17 -3.19 2.13 13.51
C GLY A 17 -3.83 3.11 12.51
N LEU A 18 -4.81 3.90 12.95
CA LEU A 18 -5.45 4.91 12.12
C LEU A 18 -4.48 6.02 11.69
N ARG A 19 -3.58 6.47 12.59
CA ARG A 19 -2.52 7.44 12.24
C ARG A 19 -1.57 6.89 11.19
N SER A 20 -1.20 5.60 11.30
CA SER A 20 -0.37 4.95 10.30
C SER A 20 -1.04 4.94 8.93
N LEU A 21 -2.33 4.65 8.86
CA LEU A 21 -3.11 4.68 7.63
C LEU A 21 -3.25 6.11 7.08
N ASP A 22 -3.44 7.10 7.95
CA ASP A 22 -3.51 8.52 7.58
C ASP A 22 -2.21 9.00 6.94
N SER A 23 -1.05 8.63 7.51
CA SER A 23 0.27 9.00 6.98
C SER A 23 0.52 8.47 5.56
N VAL A 24 -0.12 7.35 5.19
CA VAL A 24 0.04 6.71 3.87
C VAL A 24 -0.99 7.16 2.86
N SER A 25 -2.22 7.38 3.30
CA SER A 25 -3.34 7.72 2.42
C SER A 25 -3.41 9.21 2.11
N GLY A 26 -3.00 10.07 3.09
CA GLY A 26 -3.20 11.51 3.05
C GLY A 26 -4.67 11.92 2.96
N SER A 27 -5.60 11.01 3.27
CA SER A 27 -7.04 11.24 3.21
C SER A 27 -7.53 11.86 4.50
N ARG A 28 -8.37 12.88 4.41
CA ARG A 28 -9.02 13.50 5.58
C ARG A 28 -9.96 12.54 6.33
N TYR A 29 -10.30 11.41 5.74
CA TYR A 29 -11.22 10.44 6.34
C TYR A 29 -10.69 9.88 7.66
N TYR A 30 -9.43 9.47 7.70
CA TYR A 30 -8.84 8.89 8.91
C TYR A 30 -8.68 9.92 10.02
N SER A 31 -8.29 11.15 9.70
CA SER A 31 -8.20 12.26 10.65
C SER A 31 -9.57 12.56 11.27
N GLN A 32 -10.64 12.63 10.47
CA GLN A 32 -12.00 12.82 10.95
C GLN A 32 -12.52 11.66 11.80
N LEU A 33 -12.15 10.41 11.44
CA LEU A 33 -12.51 9.24 12.21
C LEU A 33 -11.83 9.24 13.58
N MET A 34 -10.53 9.56 13.63
CA MET A 34 -9.80 9.70 14.89
C MET A 34 -10.41 10.78 15.79
N GLU A 35 -10.79 11.92 15.24
CA GLU A 35 -11.47 12.99 15.98
C GLU A 35 -12.81 12.53 16.57
N LYS A 36 -13.64 11.79 15.79
CA LYS A 36 -14.91 11.23 16.28
C LYS A 36 -14.70 10.21 17.41
N ILE A 37 -13.66 9.37 17.31
CA ILE A 37 -13.32 8.40 18.34
C ILE A 37 -12.86 9.11 19.62
N GLN A 38 -12.02 10.14 19.48
CA GLN A 38 -11.50 10.92 20.63
C GLN A 38 -12.59 11.73 21.33
N THR A 39 -13.50 12.38 20.58
CA THR A 39 -14.61 13.15 21.16
C THR A 39 -15.67 12.28 21.83
N GLY A 40 -15.85 11.04 21.39
CA GLY A 40 -16.75 10.06 22.00
C GLY A 40 -16.23 9.42 23.30
N SER A 41 -14.97 9.67 23.69
CA SER A 41 -14.27 8.99 24.77
C SER A 41 -13.55 9.98 25.67
N SER A 42 -14.29 10.76 26.49
CA SER A 42 -13.75 11.83 27.32
C SER A 42 -12.73 11.39 28.40
N GLU A 43 -12.59 10.11 28.67
CA GLU A 43 -11.69 9.57 29.70
C GLU A 43 -10.34 9.04 29.21
N PHE A 44 -10.08 8.99 27.87
CA PHE A 44 -8.97 8.22 27.31
C PHE A 44 -7.76 9.02 26.79
N ILE A 45 -7.69 10.34 27.02
CA ILE A 45 -6.73 11.21 26.31
C ILE A 45 -5.49 11.58 27.13
N SER A 46 -5.13 10.88 28.18
CA SER A 46 -3.93 11.25 28.97
C SER A 46 -2.75 10.27 28.89
N GLY A 47 -2.55 9.63 27.73
CA GLY A 47 -1.35 8.81 27.47
C GLY A 47 -0.39 9.51 26.53
N ARG A 48 0.90 9.67 26.90
CA ARG A 48 1.96 10.03 25.95
C ARG A 48 2.04 8.89 24.93
N ASP A 49 1.75 9.20 23.66
CA ASP A 49 1.97 8.27 22.56
C ASP A 49 3.45 7.90 22.52
N SER A 50 3.78 6.67 22.90
CA SER A 50 5.15 6.15 22.85
C SER A 50 5.53 5.60 21.48
N MET A 51 4.59 5.57 20.53
CA MET A 51 4.79 5.04 19.19
C MET A 51 4.31 6.04 18.14
N LEU A 52 5.22 6.48 17.29
CA LEU A 52 4.93 7.24 16.07
C LEU A 52 5.24 6.33 14.88
N ILE A 53 4.21 6.00 14.09
CA ILE A 53 4.37 5.22 12.85
C ILE A 53 4.09 6.17 11.70
N ASP A 54 5.14 6.51 10.95
CA ASP A 54 5.06 7.25 9.70
C ASP A 54 5.39 6.30 8.54
N LEU A 55 4.37 5.96 7.75
CA LEU A 55 4.50 5.12 6.56
C LEU A 55 4.54 5.97 5.28
N SER A 56 4.70 7.27 5.40
CA SER A 56 4.79 8.15 4.24
C SER A 56 5.96 7.75 3.35
N SER A 57 5.74 7.75 2.05
CA SER A 57 6.80 7.45 1.09
C SER A 57 7.52 8.74 0.68
N TRP A 58 8.79 8.63 0.30
CA TRP A 58 9.61 9.73 -0.26
C TRP A 58 9.02 10.33 -1.56
N TYR A 59 7.84 9.92 -1.95
CA TYR A 59 7.21 10.36 -3.19
C TYR A 59 6.64 11.78 -3.02
N LYS A 60 7.13 12.70 -3.86
CA LYS A 60 6.74 14.12 -3.85
C LYS A 60 5.30 14.41 -4.33
N GLY A 61 4.57 13.41 -4.79
CA GLY A 61 3.19 13.53 -5.25
C GLY A 61 2.22 12.84 -4.30
N SER A 62 1.17 13.55 -3.87
CA SER A 62 0.11 12.95 -3.08
C SER A 62 -0.61 11.86 -3.89
N LEU A 63 -0.73 10.67 -3.33
CA LEU A 63 -1.55 9.58 -3.87
C LEU A 63 -3.01 9.70 -3.45
N ALA A 64 -3.32 10.60 -2.49
CA ALA A 64 -4.66 10.77 -1.94
C ALA A 64 -5.75 10.92 -3.01
N PRO A 65 -5.62 11.78 -4.04
CA PRO A 65 -6.65 11.91 -5.05
C PRO A 65 -6.90 10.61 -5.83
N LYS A 66 -5.84 9.82 -6.09
CA LYS A 66 -5.98 8.52 -6.77
C LYS A 66 -6.67 7.50 -5.89
N ILE A 67 -6.33 7.47 -4.61
CA ILE A 67 -6.94 6.59 -3.62
C ILE A 67 -8.43 6.91 -3.48
N GLU A 68 -8.80 8.19 -3.36
CA GLU A 68 -10.19 8.63 -3.25
C GLU A 68 -11.03 8.22 -4.47
N VAL A 69 -10.52 8.46 -5.68
CA VAL A 69 -11.21 8.05 -6.92
C VAL A 69 -11.39 6.53 -7.01
N ILE A 70 -10.35 5.77 -6.65
CA ILE A 70 -10.40 4.30 -6.70
C ILE A 70 -11.35 3.76 -5.62
N GLN A 71 -11.33 4.34 -4.43
CA GLN A 71 -12.20 3.96 -3.32
C GLN A 71 -13.67 4.23 -3.66
N SER A 72 -13.99 5.41 -4.21
CA SER A 72 -15.31 5.74 -4.73
C SER A 72 -15.75 4.73 -5.80
N ALA A 73 -14.88 4.39 -6.74
CA ALA A 73 -15.19 3.44 -7.81
C ALA A 73 -15.44 2.01 -7.29
N ILE A 74 -14.74 1.57 -6.23
CA ILE A 74 -14.99 0.29 -5.56
C ILE A 74 -16.37 0.29 -4.91
N GLU A 75 -16.69 1.33 -4.14
CA GLU A 75 -17.97 1.48 -3.42
C GLU A 75 -19.15 1.54 -4.38
N ASN A 76 -19.01 2.29 -5.48
CA ASN A 76 -20.07 2.48 -6.49
C ASN A 76 -20.07 1.39 -7.57
N ARG A 77 -19.15 0.43 -7.53
CA ARG A 77 -18.95 -0.61 -8.57
C ARG A 77 -18.81 -0.02 -9.97
N ARG A 78 -17.93 0.98 -10.09
CA ARG A 78 -17.64 1.68 -11.34
C ARG A 78 -16.28 1.30 -11.89
N ILE A 79 -16.19 1.18 -13.21
CA ILE A 79 -14.92 0.93 -13.89
C ILE A 79 -14.06 2.17 -13.79
N ILE A 80 -12.79 1.98 -13.45
CA ILE A 80 -11.77 3.03 -13.54
C ILE A 80 -11.03 2.94 -14.86
N ARG A 81 -10.63 4.10 -15.39
CA ARG A 81 -9.76 4.24 -16.55
C ARG A 81 -8.53 5.04 -16.15
N PHE A 82 -7.36 4.61 -16.62
CA PHE A 82 -6.09 5.29 -16.36
C PHE A 82 -5.04 4.96 -17.42
N LYS A 83 -4.01 5.80 -17.51
CA LYS A 83 -2.78 5.53 -18.23
C LYS A 83 -1.81 4.80 -17.31
N TYR A 84 -1.21 3.71 -17.76
CA TYR A 84 -0.30 2.89 -16.96
C TYR A 84 1.09 2.80 -17.57
N TYR A 85 2.11 3.07 -16.76
CA TYR A 85 3.52 3.01 -17.12
C TYR A 85 4.11 1.66 -16.68
N ALA A 86 4.43 0.81 -17.63
CA ALA A 86 5.04 -0.49 -17.39
C ALA A 86 6.42 -0.58 -18.08
N PRO A 87 7.30 -1.53 -17.69
CA PRO A 87 8.56 -1.74 -18.39
C PRO A 87 8.40 -2.02 -19.88
N SER A 88 7.26 -2.57 -20.29
CA SER A 88 6.89 -2.83 -21.69
C SER A 88 6.34 -1.61 -22.43
N GLY A 89 6.29 -0.43 -21.79
CA GLY A 89 5.77 0.81 -22.36
C GLY A 89 4.49 1.29 -21.70
N GLU A 90 3.93 2.35 -22.27
CA GLU A 90 2.71 3.01 -21.81
C GLU A 90 1.46 2.36 -22.40
N SER A 91 0.37 2.34 -21.63
CA SER A 91 -0.88 1.78 -22.11
C SER A 91 -2.08 2.31 -21.33
N ASN A 92 -3.21 2.47 -22.01
CA ASN A 92 -4.46 2.76 -21.34
C ASN A 92 -5.08 1.46 -20.79
N ARG A 93 -5.64 1.55 -19.59
CA ARG A 93 -6.29 0.43 -18.90
C ARG A 93 -7.66 0.82 -18.41
N ARG A 94 -8.58 -0.15 -18.48
CA ARG A 94 -9.90 -0.11 -17.85
C ARG A 94 -9.98 -1.29 -16.90
N VAL A 95 -10.32 -1.01 -15.65
CA VAL A 95 -10.26 -2.00 -14.59
C VAL A 95 -11.54 -1.93 -13.77
N GLU A 96 -12.12 -3.08 -13.46
CA GLU A 96 -13.12 -3.26 -12.40
C GLU A 96 -12.35 -3.35 -11.08
N PRO A 97 -12.32 -2.30 -10.25
CA PRO A 97 -11.51 -2.29 -9.03
C PRO A 97 -12.24 -3.03 -7.90
N TYR A 98 -11.51 -3.84 -7.12
CA TYR A 98 -12.07 -4.58 -5.99
C TYR A 98 -11.40 -4.28 -4.66
N TYR A 99 -10.06 -4.17 -4.63
CA TYR A 99 -9.32 -3.90 -3.40
C TYR A 99 -8.23 -2.86 -3.63
N LEU A 100 -8.09 -1.95 -2.64
CA LEU A 100 -6.87 -1.18 -2.43
C LEU A 100 -5.95 -1.99 -1.51
N VAL A 101 -4.71 -2.18 -1.91
CA VAL A 101 -3.73 -2.98 -1.20
C VAL A 101 -2.50 -2.12 -0.91
N PHE A 102 -2.12 -2.01 0.38
CA PHE A 102 -0.86 -1.41 0.76
C PHE A 102 0.16 -2.51 1.07
N ARG A 103 1.24 -2.58 0.30
CA ARG A 103 2.32 -3.54 0.49
C ARG A 103 3.63 -3.00 -0.10
N TRP A 104 4.76 -3.42 0.47
CA TRP A 104 6.11 -2.99 0.05
C TRP A 104 6.21 -1.46 -0.07
N SER A 105 5.74 -0.78 0.99
CA SER A 105 5.70 0.69 1.06
C SER A 105 5.05 1.36 -0.16
N SER A 106 4.07 0.69 -0.77
CA SER A 106 3.37 1.19 -1.96
C SER A 106 1.91 0.78 -1.98
N TRP A 107 1.08 1.64 -2.57
CA TRP A 107 -0.31 1.36 -2.83
C TRP A 107 -0.51 0.70 -4.18
N TYR A 108 -1.42 -0.25 -4.20
CA TYR A 108 -1.86 -0.98 -5.39
C TYR A 108 -3.39 -1.04 -5.44
N VAL A 109 -3.92 -1.16 -6.66
CA VAL A 109 -5.31 -1.59 -6.88
C VAL A 109 -5.32 -2.99 -7.49
N TRP A 110 -6.06 -3.89 -6.85
CA TRP A 110 -6.39 -5.21 -7.37
C TRP A 110 -7.71 -5.14 -8.11
N GLY A 111 -7.76 -5.62 -9.35
CA GLY A 111 -8.95 -5.55 -10.17
C GLY A 111 -8.88 -6.40 -11.43
N TRP A 112 -10.05 -6.59 -12.05
CA TRP A 112 -10.18 -7.23 -13.34
C TRP A 112 -9.84 -6.26 -14.47
N CYS A 113 -8.78 -6.54 -15.19
CA CYS A 113 -8.35 -5.75 -16.34
C CYS A 113 -9.12 -6.16 -17.60
N LEU A 114 -9.91 -5.25 -18.17
CA LEU A 114 -10.76 -5.55 -19.33
C LEU A 114 -9.94 -5.87 -20.59
N GLU A 115 -8.77 -5.22 -20.79
CA GLU A 115 -7.91 -5.42 -21.93
C GLU A 115 -7.15 -6.77 -21.88
N ARG A 116 -6.85 -7.23 -20.66
CA ARG A 116 -6.10 -8.49 -20.44
C ARG A 116 -7.00 -9.66 -20.12
N LYS A 117 -8.27 -9.40 -19.78
CA LYS A 117 -9.26 -10.40 -19.32
C LYS A 117 -8.72 -11.26 -18.18
N ASP A 118 -8.11 -10.59 -17.19
CA ASP A 118 -7.42 -11.23 -16.09
C ASP A 118 -7.37 -10.30 -14.87
N TYR A 119 -7.28 -10.88 -13.65
CA TYR A 119 -7.05 -10.14 -12.43
C TYR A 119 -5.61 -9.66 -12.35
N ARG A 120 -5.40 -8.40 -12.03
CA ARG A 120 -4.07 -7.78 -11.96
C ARG A 120 -3.93 -6.79 -10.84
N LEU A 121 -2.70 -6.70 -10.35
CA LEU A 121 -2.28 -5.71 -9.37
C LEU A 121 -1.60 -4.55 -10.10
N PHE A 122 -2.14 -3.34 -9.94
CA PHE A 122 -1.60 -2.11 -10.54
C PHE A 122 -1.06 -1.20 -9.45
N LYS A 123 0.22 -0.83 -9.55
CA LYS A 123 0.87 0.10 -8.62
C LYS A 123 0.40 1.53 -8.88
N LEU A 124 -0.15 2.22 -7.86
CA LEU A 124 -0.73 3.55 -8.03
C LEU A 124 0.28 4.60 -8.51
N ASN A 125 1.57 4.46 -8.11
CA ASN A 125 2.63 5.35 -8.55
C ASN A 125 2.90 5.28 -10.06
N ARG A 126 2.48 4.21 -10.73
CA ARG A 126 2.60 4.00 -12.18
C ARG A 126 1.32 4.33 -12.95
N MET A 127 0.30 4.85 -12.26
CA MET A 127 -0.96 5.26 -12.86
C MET A 127 -0.99 6.77 -13.05
N ASP A 128 -1.53 7.21 -14.14
CA ASP A 128 -1.79 8.63 -14.44
C ASP A 128 -3.21 8.81 -14.99
N CYS A 129 -3.78 10.01 -14.82
CA CYS A 129 -5.12 10.35 -15.28
C CYS A 129 -6.18 9.32 -14.84
N VAL A 130 -6.17 8.97 -13.53
CA VAL A 130 -7.14 8.02 -12.97
C VAL A 130 -8.50 8.69 -12.89
N VAL A 131 -9.50 8.10 -13.55
CA VAL A 131 -10.88 8.59 -13.54
C VAL A 131 -11.86 7.44 -13.33
N GLU A 132 -12.87 7.67 -12.53
CA GLU A 132 -14.06 6.84 -12.43
C GLU A 132 -14.93 7.06 -13.68
N THR A 133 -15.43 6.00 -14.29
CA THR A 133 -16.31 6.08 -15.46
C THR A 133 -17.77 5.89 -15.07
N ASP A 134 -18.70 6.30 -15.93
CA ASP A 134 -20.15 6.08 -15.72
C ASP A 134 -20.55 4.60 -15.88
N ARG A 135 -19.63 3.74 -16.33
CA ARG A 135 -19.89 2.32 -16.58
C ARG A 135 -19.75 1.51 -15.31
N GLY A 136 -20.86 0.89 -14.89
CA GLY A 136 -20.85 -0.07 -13.78
C GLY A 136 -20.38 -1.47 -14.21
N PHE A 137 -20.08 -2.31 -13.22
CA PHE A 137 -19.79 -3.74 -13.42
C PHE A 137 -20.53 -4.60 -12.39
N LEU A 138 -20.80 -5.85 -12.76
CA LEU A 138 -21.36 -6.85 -11.85
C LEU A 138 -20.23 -7.45 -11.00
N CYS A 139 -20.49 -7.62 -9.71
CA CYS A 139 -19.54 -8.25 -8.81
C CYS A 139 -19.25 -9.68 -9.27
N ARG A 140 -17.97 -10.01 -9.41
CA ARG A 140 -17.49 -11.36 -9.71
C ARG A 140 -17.13 -12.04 -8.38
N ASP A 141 -16.98 -13.36 -8.41
CA ASP A 141 -16.24 -14.06 -7.36
C ASP A 141 -14.76 -13.70 -7.52
N VAL A 142 -14.27 -12.85 -6.59
CA VAL A 142 -12.95 -12.23 -6.72
C VAL A 142 -11.96 -13.02 -5.88
N PRO A 143 -10.97 -13.66 -6.50
CA PRO A 143 -9.92 -14.30 -5.73
C PRO A 143 -9.14 -13.25 -4.94
N MET A 144 -8.82 -13.56 -3.68
CA MET A 144 -7.89 -12.73 -2.93
C MET A 144 -6.56 -12.64 -3.68
N PRO A 145 -5.96 -11.44 -3.76
CA PRO A 145 -4.65 -11.31 -4.42
C PRO A 145 -3.64 -12.17 -3.71
N ASP A 146 -3.00 -13.07 -4.46
CA ASP A 146 -1.82 -13.77 -3.96
C ASP A 146 -0.65 -12.78 -3.95
N LEU A 147 -0.36 -12.29 -2.75
CA LEU A 147 0.69 -11.29 -2.52
C LEU A 147 2.06 -11.94 -2.23
N SER A 148 2.25 -13.23 -2.53
CA SER A 148 3.57 -13.86 -2.46
C SER A 148 4.53 -13.23 -3.48
N ASN A 149 5.80 -13.08 -3.09
CA ASN A 149 6.82 -12.49 -3.96
C ASN A 149 7.01 -13.29 -5.27
N GLU A 150 6.81 -14.61 -5.23
CA GLU A 150 7.02 -15.51 -6.36
C GLU A 150 6.07 -15.26 -7.54
N LYS A 151 4.81 -14.88 -7.26
CA LYS A 151 3.82 -14.62 -8.33
C LYS A 151 3.87 -13.19 -8.86
N ILE A 152 4.30 -12.24 -8.04
CA ILE A 152 4.36 -10.83 -8.45
C ILE A 152 5.65 -10.53 -9.20
N PHE A 153 6.72 -11.26 -8.90
CA PHE A 153 8.02 -11.17 -9.57
C PHE A 153 8.43 -12.53 -10.16
N PRO A 154 7.64 -13.10 -11.10
CA PRO A 154 7.98 -14.39 -11.70
C PRO A 154 9.27 -14.25 -12.51
N GLY A 155 10.24 -15.10 -12.23
CA GLY A 155 11.46 -15.20 -13.02
C GLY A 155 12.44 -14.04 -12.80
N GLY A 156 12.74 -13.74 -11.53
CA GLY A 156 13.76 -12.75 -11.20
C GLY A 156 15.12 -13.09 -11.84
N ILE A 157 15.75 -12.11 -12.47
CA ILE A 157 17.14 -12.20 -12.89
C ILE A 157 17.97 -12.31 -11.61
N LYS A 158 18.74 -13.41 -11.46
CA LYS A 158 19.75 -13.49 -10.40
C LYS A 158 20.89 -12.52 -10.73
N VAL A 159 21.06 -11.51 -9.89
CA VAL A 159 22.17 -10.57 -9.97
C VAL A 159 23.13 -10.90 -8.83
N LYS A 160 24.39 -11.14 -9.16
CA LYS A 160 25.48 -11.14 -8.17
C LYS A 160 26.20 -9.79 -8.27
N ALA A 161 26.29 -9.09 -7.18
CA ALA A 161 26.94 -7.79 -7.13
C ALA A 161 28.02 -7.78 -6.05
N LEU A 162 29.16 -7.19 -6.36
CA LEU A 162 30.24 -6.97 -5.43
C LEU A 162 30.18 -5.53 -4.94
N PHE A 163 30.17 -5.39 -3.63
CA PHE A 163 30.12 -4.09 -2.97
C PHE A 163 31.41 -3.86 -2.18
N THR A 164 31.76 -2.60 -2.00
CA THR A 164 32.83 -2.18 -1.09
C THR A 164 32.35 -2.22 0.37
N PRO A 165 33.25 -2.45 1.35
CA PRO A 165 32.85 -2.61 2.76
C PRO A 165 32.14 -1.40 3.37
N ASP A 166 32.37 -0.21 2.84
CA ASP A 166 31.77 1.05 3.31
C ASP A 166 30.25 1.10 3.17
N VAL A 167 29.65 0.30 2.25
CA VAL A 167 28.20 0.21 2.08
C VAL A 167 27.56 -0.94 2.88
N LYS A 168 28.34 -1.65 3.71
CA LYS A 168 27.84 -2.79 4.51
C LYS A 168 26.59 -2.45 5.33
N TRP A 169 26.62 -1.30 6.00
CA TRP A 169 25.49 -0.83 6.81
C TRP A 169 24.19 -0.73 6.00
N ARG A 170 24.29 -0.28 4.74
CA ARG A 170 23.14 -0.10 3.86
C ARG A 170 22.58 -1.45 3.38
N LEU A 171 23.43 -2.42 3.09
CA LEU A 171 23.02 -3.77 2.75
C LEU A 171 22.28 -4.43 3.92
N VAL A 172 22.81 -4.26 5.15
CA VAL A 172 22.18 -4.78 6.37
C VAL A 172 20.82 -4.13 6.62
N GLU A 173 20.71 -2.81 6.43
CA GLU A 173 19.45 -2.07 6.61
C GLU A 173 18.36 -2.54 5.63
N GLU A 174 18.70 -2.76 4.36
CA GLU A 174 17.72 -3.10 3.33
C GLU A 174 17.40 -4.59 3.23
N PHE A 175 18.41 -5.45 3.45
CA PHE A 175 18.30 -6.89 3.16
C PHE A 175 18.59 -7.81 4.36
N GLY A 176 19.01 -7.23 5.49
CA GLY A 176 19.33 -7.96 6.70
C GLY A 176 20.80 -8.39 6.78
N ALA A 177 21.25 -8.76 7.99
CA ALA A 177 22.67 -9.02 8.29
C ALA A 177 23.28 -10.23 7.54
N ASN A 178 22.44 -11.13 7.02
CA ASN A 178 22.87 -12.36 6.35
C ASN A 178 22.76 -12.28 4.82
N CYS A 179 22.63 -11.08 4.24
CA CYS A 179 22.39 -10.90 2.80
C CYS A 179 23.64 -10.98 1.93
N PHE A 180 24.83 -11.04 2.52
CA PHE A 180 26.11 -11.07 1.80
C PHE A 180 27.09 -12.05 2.43
N THR A 181 28.11 -12.41 1.66
CA THR A 181 29.32 -13.10 2.15
C THR A 181 30.52 -12.21 1.91
N GLU A 182 31.50 -12.22 2.84
CA GLU A 182 32.76 -11.51 2.63
C GLU A 182 33.68 -12.36 1.71
N THR A 183 34.26 -11.72 0.72
CA THR A 183 35.25 -12.32 -0.17
C THR A 183 36.67 -12.18 0.39
N ASP A 184 37.65 -12.96 -0.10
CA ASP A 184 39.03 -12.93 0.39
C ASP A 184 39.71 -11.57 0.25
N ASP A 185 39.25 -10.73 -0.67
CA ASP A 185 39.70 -9.35 -0.86
C ASP A 185 38.93 -8.31 -0.03
N GLY A 186 38.09 -8.78 0.90
CA GLY A 186 37.34 -7.94 1.82
C GLY A 186 36.10 -7.25 1.23
N ARG A 187 35.69 -7.61 -0.01
CA ARG A 187 34.45 -7.13 -0.60
C ARG A 187 33.25 -7.94 -0.15
N LEU A 188 32.05 -7.43 -0.36
CA LEU A 188 30.78 -8.06 -0.01
C LEU A 188 30.08 -8.58 -1.27
N LEU A 189 29.76 -9.89 -1.34
CA LEU A 189 29.09 -10.55 -2.45
C LEU A 189 27.68 -10.96 -2.06
#